data_28fae4d790b0f0905c120f029ac91efe
#
_entry.id   28fae4d790b0f0905c120f029ac91efe
#
_cell.length_a   1.000
_cell.length_b   1.000
_cell.length_c   1.000
_cell.angle_alpha   90.00
_cell.angle_beta   90.00
_cell.angle_gamma   90.00
#
_symmetry.space_group_name_H-M   'P 1'
#
loop_
_entity.id
_entity.type
_entity.pdbx_description
1 polymer ?
#
loop_
_entity_poly.entity_id
_entity_poly.type
_entity_poly.pdbx_seq_one_letter_code
_entity_poly.pdbx_strand_id
1 'polypeptide(L)'
;MDAQLTINEIEFQRNQTSKLLSHQSIGQSVNISRAQDLGWDFNYSNQSILITEQNSNLNEIIKLFPTQIISSYQLEINPQGNHAGFNDFYYTNKPLSIDAAVTLPMLFNVDSLVFSDTFSVEFPDLLRINEANLDLEIENGLPLN
;
A
#
# COMPACT_ATOMS: atom_id res chain seq x y z
N MET A 1 10.58 -3.15 26.14
CA MET A 1 10.37 -1.79 25.57
C MET A 1 9.07 -1.83 24.81
N ASP A 2 8.14 -0.98 25.19
CA ASP A 2 6.85 -0.81 24.47
C ASP A 2 7.02 0.24 23.39
N ALA A 3 6.20 0.19 22.36
CA ALA A 3 6.17 1.20 21.33
C ALA A 3 4.74 1.64 21.04
N GLN A 4 4.59 2.80 20.48
CA GLN A 4 3.32 3.35 20.06
C GLN A 4 3.43 3.84 18.63
N LEU A 5 2.59 3.33 17.74
CA LEU A 5 2.52 3.73 16.36
C LEU A 5 1.27 4.57 16.12
N THR A 6 1.44 5.73 15.55
CA THR A 6 0.34 6.57 15.09
C THR A 6 0.46 6.74 13.57
N ILE A 7 -0.56 6.33 12.84
CA ILE A 7 -0.67 6.62 11.41
C ILE A 7 -1.40 7.96 11.31
N ASN A 8 -0.69 9.01 10.93
CA ASN A 8 -1.28 10.35 10.86
C ASN A 8 -2.21 10.48 9.66
N GLU A 9 -1.75 10.04 8.50
CA GLU A 9 -2.56 10.03 7.29
C GLU A 9 -2.05 9.03 6.26
N ILE A 10 -2.93 8.61 5.37
CA ILE A 10 -2.62 7.87 4.15
C ILE A 10 -3.36 8.55 3.00
N GLU A 11 -2.61 9.03 2.03
CA GLU A 11 -3.13 9.74 0.87
C GLU A 11 -2.90 8.92 -0.39
N PHE A 12 -3.91 8.82 -1.21
CA PHE A 12 -3.89 8.17 -2.52
C PHE A 12 -3.98 9.22 -3.61
N GLN A 13 -3.02 9.19 -4.52
CA GLN A 13 -2.89 10.22 -5.56
C GLN A 13 -2.93 9.63 -6.96
N ARG A 14 -3.55 10.39 -7.87
CA ARG A 14 -3.44 10.22 -9.31
C ARG A 14 -3.41 11.59 -9.99
N ASN A 15 -2.32 11.88 -10.70
CA ASN A 15 -2.09 13.19 -11.32
C ASN A 15 -2.19 14.32 -10.27
N GLN A 16 -3.16 15.25 -10.46
CA GLN A 16 -3.41 16.36 -9.54
C GLN A 16 -4.57 16.10 -8.57
N THR A 17 -5.12 14.90 -8.57
CA THR A 17 -6.23 14.54 -7.70
C THR A 17 -5.72 13.63 -6.61
N SER A 18 -6.14 13.91 -5.37
CA SER A 18 -5.84 13.07 -4.23
C SER A 18 -7.06 12.79 -3.36
N LYS A 19 -7.01 11.69 -2.62
CA LYS A 19 -8.00 11.33 -1.60
C LYS A 19 -7.29 10.80 -0.36
N LEU A 20 -7.72 11.28 0.78
CA LEU A 20 -7.29 10.77 2.08
C LEU A 20 -8.09 9.51 2.43
N LEU A 21 -7.40 8.54 2.99
CA LEU A 21 -8.03 7.37 3.59
C LEU A 21 -8.73 7.77 4.89
N SER A 22 -10.00 7.42 5.00
CA SER A 22 -10.78 7.58 6.22
C SER A 22 -10.96 6.22 6.88
N HIS A 23 -10.40 6.04 8.06
CA HIS A 23 -10.52 4.84 8.89
C HIS A 23 -10.33 5.22 10.36
N GLN A 24 -10.98 4.49 11.27
CA GLN A 24 -10.93 4.78 12.72
C GLN A 24 -9.52 4.77 13.32
N SER A 25 -8.59 4.03 12.75
CA SER A 25 -7.19 3.97 13.23
C SER A 25 -6.33 5.12 12.72
N ILE A 26 -6.81 5.94 11.78
CA ILE A 26 -6.05 7.10 11.31
C ILE A 26 -6.14 8.20 12.39
N GLY A 27 -4.99 8.74 12.76
CA GLY A 27 -4.87 9.70 13.85
C GLY A 27 -4.96 9.08 15.26
N GLN A 28 -5.11 7.76 15.37
CA GLN A 28 -5.12 7.07 16.65
C GLN A 28 -3.80 6.32 16.87
N SER A 29 -3.36 6.32 18.13
CA SER A 29 -2.15 5.60 18.53
C SER A 29 -2.48 4.14 18.84
N VAL A 30 -1.70 3.24 18.27
CA VAL A 30 -1.78 1.80 18.50
C VAL A 30 -0.58 1.36 19.34
N ASN A 31 -0.85 0.76 20.48
CA ASN A 31 0.19 0.25 21.36
C ASN A 31 0.76 -1.06 20.82
N ILE A 32 2.07 -1.14 20.73
CA ILE A 32 2.82 -2.33 20.39
C ILE A 32 3.52 -2.80 21.67
N SER A 33 3.03 -3.89 22.23
CA SER A 33 3.61 -4.45 23.48
C SER A 33 5.03 -4.92 23.23
N ARG A 34 5.82 -4.95 24.30
CA ARG A 34 7.18 -5.52 24.24
C ARG A 34 7.16 -6.98 23.82
N ALA A 35 8.20 -7.40 23.14
CA ALA A 35 8.45 -8.82 22.89
C ALA A 35 8.64 -9.57 24.22
N GLN A 36 8.13 -10.79 24.29
CA GLN A 36 8.29 -11.65 25.46
C GLN A 36 9.69 -12.27 25.44
N ASP A 37 10.41 -12.12 26.54
CA ASP A 37 11.71 -12.77 26.77
C ASP A 37 11.49 -14.25 27.12
N LEU A 38 12.10 -15.14 26.34
CA LEU A 38 12.09 -16.60 26.56
C LEU A 38 13.39 -17.11 27.20
N GLY A 39 14.30 -16.20 27.60
CA GLY A 39 15.60 -16.51 28.21
C GLY A 39 16.71 -16.77 27.19
N TRP A 40 16.42 -17.35 26.04
CA TRP A 40 17.38 -17.59 24.96
C TRP A 40 17.01 -16.91 23.65
N ASP A 41 15.74 -16.45 23.51
CA ASP A 41 15.22 -15.73 22.37
C ASP A 41 14.01 -14.89 22.79
N PHE A 42 13.42 -14.14 21.85
CA PHE A 42 12.26 -13.32 22.09
C PHE A 42 11.09 -13.79 21.20
N ASN A 43 9.90 -13.86 21.80
CA ASN A 43 8.68 -14.01 21.04
C ASN A 43 8.18 -12.62 20.61
N TYR A 44 8.10 -12.38 19.32
CA TYR A 44 7.69 -11.08 18.77
C TYR A 44 6.24 -10.77 19.12
N SER A 45 6.01 -9.52 19.46
CA SER A 45 4.67 -8.95 19.54
C SER A 45 4.27 -8.44 18.16
N ASN A 46 3.11 -8.82 17.67
CA ASN A 46 2.57 -8.40 16.39
C ASN A 46 1.30 -7.60 16.62
N GLN A 47 1.13 -6.55 15.81
CA GLN A 47 -0.09 -5.77 15.74
C GLN A 47 -0.50 -5.61 14.28
N SER A 48 -1.78 -5.77 13.98
CA SER A 48 -2.30 -5.62 12.64
C SER A 48 -3.48 -4.66 12.61
N ILE A 49 -3.53 -3.83 11.58
CA ILE A 49 -4.66 -2.93 11.31
C ILE A 49 -5.23 -3.39 9.97
N LEU A 50 -6.47 -3.87 9.99
CA LEU A 50 -7.17 -4.29 8.79
C LEU A 50 -8.10 -3.15 8.33
N ILE A 51 -7.86 -2.66 7.13
CA ILE A 51 -8.67 -1.63 6.49
C ILE A 51 -9.39 -2.25 5.31
N THR A 52 -10.70 -2.16 5.32
CA THR A 52 -11.59 -2.76 4.33
C THR A 52 -12.57 -1.71 3.80
N GLU A 53 -13.29 -2.05 2.76
CA GLU A 53 -14.37 -1.20 2.23
C GLU A 53 -15.52 -0.98 3.21
N GLN A 54 -15.73 -1.91 4.17
CA GLN A 54 -16.80 -1.80 5.16
C GLN A 54 -16.46 -0.82 6.29
N ASN A 55 -15.18 -0.60 6.56
CA ASN A 55 -14.73 0.25 7.67
C ASN A 55 -13.96 1.50 7.21
N SER A 56 -13.94 1.77 5.90
CA SER A 56 -13.21 2.89 5.32
C SER A 56 -13.85 3.38 4.01
N ASN A 57 -13.28 4.42 3.44
CA ASN A 57 -13.68 4.94 2.13
C ASN A 57 -12.88 4.33 0.96
N LEU A 58 -12.38 3.10 1.09
CA LEU A 58 -11.58 2.43 0.06
C LEU A 58 -12.29 2.36 -1.29
N ASN A 59 -13.60 2.13 -1.32
CA ASN A 59 -14.39 2.11 -2.56
C ASN A 59 -14.30 3.42 -3.37
N GLU A 60 -14.19 4.55 -2.69
CA GLU A 60 -14.02 5.85 -3.37
C GLU A 60 -12.58 6.06 -3.83
N ILE A 61 -11.63 5.52 -3.08
CA ILE A 61 -10.21 5.60 -3.41
C ILE A 61 -9.90 4.74 -4.63
N ILE A 62 -10.45 3.52 -4.69
CA ILE A 62 -10.25 2.60 -5.82
C ILE A 62 -10.75 3.23 -7.13
N LYS A 63 -11.88 3.95 -7.11
CA LYS A 63 -12.41 4.67 -8.28
C LYS A 63 -11.48 5.76 -8.82
N LEU A 64 -10.56 6.24 -8.00
CA LEU A 64 -9.52 7.18 -8.42
C LEU A 64 -8.44 6.48 -9.28
N PHE A 65 -8.30 5.16 -9.22
CA PHE A 65 -7.19 4.40 -9.79
C PHE A 65 -5.83 5.00 -9.43
N PRO A 66 -5.50 5.07 -8.13
CA PRO A 66 -4.32 5.78 -7.67
C PRO A 66 -3.04 5.16 -8.22
N THR A 67 -2.09 6.02 -8.56
CA THR A 67 -0.75 5.62 -9.01
C THR A 67 0.31 5.80 -7.93
N GLN A 68 -0.04 6.48 -6.83
CA GLN A 68 0.86 6.74 -5.72
C GLN A 68 0.11 6.68 -4.40
N ILE A 69 0.79 6.16 -3.37
CA ILE A 69 0.33 6.15 -1.99
C ILE A 69 1.39 6.89 -1.16
N ILE A 70 0.96 7.88 -0.41
CA ILE A 70 1.79 8.63 0.52
C ILE A 70 1.25 8.37 1.91
N SER A 71 2.13 7.99 2.84
CA SER A 71 1.75 7.76 4.23
C SER A 71 2.66 8.53 5.18
N SER A 72 2.06 9.08 6.23
CA SER A 72 2.75 9.74 7.32
C SER A 72 2.45 9.00 8.61
N TYR A 73 3.49 8.64 9.35
CA TYR A 73 3.36 7.95 10.63
C TYR A 73 4.37 8.46 11.65
N GLN A 74 4.03 8.31 12.91
CA GLN A 74 4.89 8.57 14.05
C GLN A 74 5.05 7.29 14.84
N LEU A 75 6.28 6.95 15.17
CA LEU A 75 6.62 5.86 16.06
C LEU A 75 7.26 6.44 17.33
N GLU A 76 6.66 6.19 18.47
CA GLU A 76 7.20 6.54 19.76
C GLU A 76 7.64 5.26 20.47
N ILE A 77 8.88 5.24 20.91
CA ILE A 77 9.47 4.11 21.62
C ILE A 77 9.49 4.45 23.11
N ASN A 78 8.99 3.55 23.92
CA ASN A 78 8.90 3.70 25.37
C ASN A 78 8.07 4.95 25.80
N PRO A 79 6.83 5.10 25.32
CA PRO A 79 6.01 6.30 25.52
C PRO A 79 5.73 6.63 27.00
N GLN A 80 5.84 5.65 27.87
CA GLN A 80 5.63 5.83 29.32
C GLN A 80 6.94 6.09 30.09
N GLY A 81 8.06 6.18 29.40
CA GLY A 81 9.38 6.32 29.99
C GLY A 81 9.88 5.03 30.66
N ASN A 82 11.05 5.11 31.24
CA ASN A 82 11.64 3.95 31.94
C ASN A 82 10.84 3.63 33.19
N HIS A 83 10.39 2.40 33.30
CA HIS A 83 9.82 1.91 34.55
C HIS A 83 10.93 1.83 35.62
N ALA A 84 10.66 2.37 36.80
CA ALA A 84 11.62 2.40 37.90
C ALA A 84 12.22 1.01 38.17
N GLY A 85 13.52 0.87 37.96
CA GLY A 85 14.27 -0.34 38.27
C GLY A 85 14.59 -1.28 37.12
N PHE A 86 14.16 -0.97 35.89
CA PHE A 86 14.50 -1.76 34.72
C PHE A 86 15.09 -0.85 33.63
N ASN A 87 16.23 -1.28 33.06
CA ASN A 87 16.75 -0.70 31.84
C ASN A 87 16.07 -1.37 30.64
N ASP A 88 15.44 -0.58 29.79
CA ASP A 88 14.96 -1.06 28.52
C ASP A 88 16.14 -1.22 27.55
N PHE A 89 16.24 -2.39 26.92
CA PHE A 89 17.29 -2.71 25.97
C PHE A 89 16.73 -2.76 24.55
N TYR A 90 17.47 -2.21 23.63
CA TYR A 90 17.25 -2.35 22.21
C TYR A 90 18.30 -3.30 21.63
N TYR A 91 17.84 -4.35 20.99
CA TYR A 91 18.71 -5.30 20.29
C TYR A 91 18.80 -4.93 18.82
N THR A 92 19.98 -4.56 18.36
CA THR A 92 20.20 -4.13 16.96
C THR A 92 19.95 -5.25 15.93
N ASN A 93 20.02 -6.51 16.35
CA ASN A 93 19.75 -7.69 15.53
C ASN A 93 18.28 -8.16 15.59
N LYS A 94 17.43 -7.44 16.31
CA LYS A 94 15.98 -7.70 16.42
C LYS A 94 15.22 -6.40 16.15
N PRO A 95 15.19 -5.95 14.88
CA PRO A 95 14.59 -4.67 14.52
C PRO A 95 13.06 -4.70 14.66
N LEU A 96 12.49 -3.54 14.88
CA LEU A 96 11.08 -3.31 14.61
C LEU A 96 10.89 -3.28 13.09
N SER A 97 9.96 -4.07 12.57
CA SER A 97 9.56 -4.03 11.17
C SER A 97 8.11 -3.58 11.04
N ILE A 98 7.82 -2.84 9.98
CA ILE A 98 6.48 -2.44 9.59
C ILE A 98 6.26 -2.95 8.17
N ASP A 99 5.34 -3.89 8.02
CA ASP A 99 4.98 -4.43 6.73
C ASP A 99 3.60 -3.88 6.34
N ALA A 100 3.49 -3.34 5.14
CA ALA A 100 2.24 -2.88 4.57
C ALA A 100 1.91 -3.71 3.33
N ALA A 101 0.74 -4.32 3.32
CA ALA A 101 0.22 -5.03 2.16
C ALA A 101 -1.10 -4.40 1.71
N VAL A 102 -1.21 -4.10 0.44
CA VAL A 102 -2.44 -3.60 -0.18
C VAL A 102 -2.95 -4.66 -1.14
N THR A 103 -4.13 -5.21 -0.85
CA THR A 103 -4.80 -6.13 -1.75
C THR A 103 -6.02 -5.42 -2.33
N LEU A 104 -6.00 -5.18 -3.63
CA LEU A 104 -7.14 -4.62 -4.34
C LEU A 104 -7.91 -5.77 -5.00
N PRO A 105 -9.13 -6.08 -4.55
CA PRO A 105 -9.96 -7.03 -5.27
C PRO A 105 -10.33 -6.44 -6.62
N MET A 106 -9.93 -7.10 -7.70
CA MET A 106 -10.20 -6.68 -9.09
C MET A 106 -11.63 -7.07 -9.53
N LEU A 107 -12.60 -6.99 -8.64
CA LEU A 107 -14.02 -7.13 -8.98
C LEU A 107 -14.56 -5.74 -9.36
N PHE A 108 -14.26 -5.30 -10.56
CA PHE A 108 -14.82 -4.08 -11.11
C PHE A 108 -16.13 -4.40 -11.81
N ASN A 109 -17.22 -3.81 -11.36
CA ASN A 109 -18.38 -3.64 -12.19
C ASN A 109 -18.15 -2.37 -13.03
N VAL A 110 -17.61 -2.52 -14.22
CA VAL A 110 -17.26 -1.43 -15.11
C VAL A 110 -18.22 -1.43 -16.28
N ASP A 111 -18.98 -0.37 -16.45
CA ASP A 111 -19.89 -0.22 -17.59
C ASP A 111 -19.11 -0.13 -18.90
N SER A 112 -17.92 0.46 -18.88
CA SER A 112 -16.96 0.44 -19.98
C SER A 112 -15.55 0.69 -19.51
N LEU A 113 -14.58 -0.02 -20.08
CA LEU A 113 -13.16 0.17 -19.87
C LEU A 113 -12.51 0.44 -21.22
N VAL A 114 -11.95 1.63 -21.39
CA VAL A 114 -11.29 2.01 -22.64
C VAL A 114 -9.80 2.17 -22.36
N PHE A 115 -9.00 1.36 -23.02
CA PHE A 115 -7.56 1.55 -23.12
C PHE A 115 -7.26 2.17 -24.50
N SER A 116 -6.48 3.22 -24.53
CA SER A 116 -5.94 3.74 -25.77
C SER A 116 -4.42 3.85 -25.65
N ASP A 117 -3.74 3.32 -26.62
CA ASP A 117 -2.30 3.46 -26.78
C ASP A 117 -2.00 3.88 -28.21
N THR A 118 -0.86 4.51 -28.38
CA THR A 118 -0.40 4.96 -29.70
C THR A 118 1.06 4.53 -29.86
N PHE A 119 1.30 3.74 -30.87
CA PHE A 119 2.66 3.38 -31.24
C PHE A 119 3.00 4.00 -32.59
N SER A 120 4.25 4.40 -32.75
CA SER A 120 4.77 4.94 -34.01
C SER A 120 5.66 3.91 -34.65
N VAL A 121 5.44 3.69 -35.95
CA VAL A 121 6.30 2.84 -36.76
C VAL A 121 7.04 3.74 -37.71
N GLU A 122 8.38 3.73 -37.61
CA GLU A 122 9.22 4.46 -38.57
C GLU A 122 9.58 3.53 -39.73
N PHE A 123 9.25 3.99 -40.92
CA PHE A 123 9.63 3.32 -42.18
C PHE A 123 10.86 4.00 -42.79
N PRO A 124 11.86 3.27 -43.27
CA PRO A 124 12.96 3.86 -44.00
C PRO A 124 12.47 4.56 -45.28
N ASP A 125 12.95 5.77 -45.53
CA ASP A 125 12.53 6.64 -46.66
C ASP A 125 12.66 6.02 -48.07
N LEU A 126 13.38 4.89 -48.16
CA LEU A 126 13.65 4.21 -49.43
C LEU A 126 12.71 3.04 -49.74
N LEU A 127 11.77 2.72 -48.85
CA LEU A 127 10.83 1.62 -49.04
C LEU A 127 9.63 2.10 -49.92
N ARG A 128 9.51 1.56 -51.12
CA ARG A 128 8.25 1.63 -51.89
C ARG A 128 7.37 0.48 -51.46
N ILE A 129 6.41 0.76 -50.57
CA ILE A 129 5.41 -0.21 -50.13
C ILE A 129 4.29 -0.22 -51.16
N ASN A 130 4.16 -1.31 -51.90
CA ASN A 130 3.05 -1.49 -52.85
C ASN A 130 1.81 -2.10 -52.18
N GLU A 131 2.00 -2.85 -51.13
CA GLU A 131 0.97 -3.52 -50.34
C GLU A 131 1.46 -3.70 -48.89
N ALA A 132 0.60 -3.45 -47.92
CA ALA A 132 0.88 -3.65 -46.50
C ALA A 132 -0.32 -4.33 -45.86
N ASN A 133 -0.04 -5.38 -45.07
CA ASN A 133 -1.01 -6.04 -44.21
C ASN A 133 -0.65 -5.73 -42.74
N LEU A 134 -1.63 -5.38 -41.95
CA LEU A 134 -1.51 -5.23 -40.52
C LEU A 134 -2.29 -6.34 -39.87
N ASP A 135 -1.58 -7.27 -39.22
CA ASP A 135 -2.18 -8.31 -38.41
C ASP A 135 -2.15 -7.87 -36.95
N LEU A 136 -3.32 -7.81 -36.32
CA LEU A 136 -3.48 -7.44 -34.94
C LEU A 136 -4.01 -8.63 -34.16
N GLU A 137 -3.19 -9.18 -33.26
CA GLU A 137 -3.57 -10.22 -32.35
C GLU A 137 -3.88 -9.61 -30.99
N ILE A 138 -5.07 -9.90 -30.44
CA ILE A 138 -5.53 -9.39 -29.15
C ILE A 138 -5.83 -10.57 -28.24
N GLU A 139 -5.04 -10.73 -27.19
CA GLU A 139 -5.31 -11.69 -26.13
C GLU A 139 -6.02 -11.01 -24.97
N ASN A 140 -7.21 -11.48 -24.63
CA ASN A 140 -7.95 -10.98 -23.47
C ASN A 140 -7.69 -11.88 -22.25
N GLY A 141 -6.82 -11.42 -21.34
CA GLY A 141 -6.54 -12.08 -20.05
C GLY A 141 -7.39 -11.57 -18.89
N LEU A 142 -8.37 -10.69 -19.13
CA LEU A 142 -9.23 -10.16 -18.09
C LEU A 142 -10.33 -11.18 -17.76
N PRO A 143 -10.55 -11.50 -16.47
CA PRO A 143 -11.64 -12.36 -16.02
C PRO A 143 -12.97 -11.58 -16.10
N LEU A 144 -13.47 -11.36 -17.30
CA LEU A 144 -14.77 -10.73 -17.51
C LEU A 144 -15.85 -11.82 -17.51
N ASN A 145 -16.80 -11.72 -16.58
CA ASN A 145 -18.01 -12.51 -16.55
C ASN A 145 -19.17 -11.73 -17.17
#